data_a2fd3a55dd9ba8037c1904b67b1e1ebe
#
_entry.id   a2fd3a55dd9ba8037c1904b67b1e1ebe
#
_cell.length_a   1.000
_cell.length_b   1.000
_cell.length_c   1.000
_cell.angle_alpha   90.00
_cell.angle_beta   90.00
_cell.angle_gamma   90.00
#
_symmetry.space_group_name_H-M   'P 1'
#
loop_
_entity.id
_entity.type
_entity.pdbx_description
1 polymer ?
#
loop_
_entity_poly.entity_id
_entity_poly.type
_entity_poly.pdbx_seq_one_letter_code
_entity_poly.pdbx_strand_id
1 'polypeptide(L)'
;MSDERFTPDDQPEVAVSEEEAAASELEADLARLSQVESERDEHLDTLRRVQADFENYRKRVIREQTALVDRATEGLVEQLLPVLDSFELALKNFDAAGGEDTENVRKGVELVYAELLGVLEKAGVSRVEAEGKPFDPNVHEAVMQDEGDSEPVVTDVLRTGYTLKGRVLRPAMVRVSR
;
A
#
# COMPACT_ATOMS: atom_id res chain seq x y z
N MET A 1 88.14 31.99 -56.67
CA MET A 1 86.94 31.17 -56.85
C MET A 1 86.93 30.20 -55.67
N SER A 2 86.23 30.64 -54.60
CA SER A 2 86.13 29.81 -53.39
C SER A 2 84.66 29.83 -53.04
N ASP A 3 84.10 28.64 -52.97
CA ASP A 3 82.71 28.28 -52.77
C ASP A 3 82.42 28.26 -51.24
N GLU A 4 81.72 29.25 -50.72
CA GLU A 4 81.27 29.26 -49.37
C GLU A 4 79.93 28.52 -49.32
N ARG A 5 79.92 27.33 -48.76
CA ARG A 5 78.70 26.61 -48.42
C ARG A 5 78.10 27.21 -47.16
N PHE A 6 76.98 27.87 -47.36
CA PHE A 6 76.08 28.27 -46.30
C PHE A 6 75.34 27.00 -45.74
N THR A 7 75.54 26.66 -44.51
CA THR A 7 74.78 25.68 -43.78
C THR A 7 73.69 26.38 -42.97
N PRO A 8 72.41 26.17 -43.27
CA PRO A 8 71.34 26.67 -42.44
C PRO A 8 70.86 25.62 -41.48
N ASP A 9 71.41 25.54 -40.31
CA ASP A 9 70.70 24.88 -39.19
C ASP A 9 71.33 25.28 -37.84
N ASP A 10 70.98 26.47 -37.39
CA ASP A 10 71.22 26.89 -36.02
C ASP A 10 69.92 27.54 -35.52
N GLN A 11 68.94 26.67 -35.34
CA GLN A 11 67.75 27.08 -34.51
C GLN A 11 68.16 26.93 -33.04
N PRO A 12 68.05 27.97 -32.23
CA PRO A 12 68.34 27.83 -30.83
C PRO A 12 67.25 26.90 -30.24
N GLU A 13 67.65 25.73 -29.83
CA GLU A 13 66.88 24.87 -28.95
C GLU A 13 66.59 25.69 -27.70
N VAL A 14 65.34 26.19 -27.57
CA VAL A 14 64.88 26.92 -26.40
C VAL A 14 64.84 25.90 -25.25
N ALA A 15 65.95 25.86 -24.52
CA ALA A 15 65.98 25.09 -23.26
C ALA A 15 64.96 25.70 -22.31
N VAL A 16 63.81 25.03 -22.19
CA VAL A 16 62.80 25.37 -21.18
C VAL A 16 63.50 25.28 -19.82
N SER A 17 63.49 26.32 -19.04
CA SER A 17 64.13 26.28 -17.73
C SER A 17 63.47 25.20 -16.84
N GLU A 18 64.28 24.55 -15.97
CA GLU A 18 63.74 23.53 -15.05
C GLU A 18 62.56 24.06 -14.22
N GLU A 19 62.54 25.37 -13.94
CA GLU A 19 61.42 26.03 -13.26
C GLU A 19 60.15 26.10 -14.11
N GLU A 20 60.26 26.36 -15.42
CA GLU A 20 59.11 26.39 -16.34
C GLU A 20 58.52 24.97 -16.55
N ALA A 21 59.39 23.95 -16.60
CA ALA A 21 58.93 22.55 -16.67
C ALA A 21 58.22 22.12 -15.41
N ALA A 22 58.76 22.48 -14.21
CA ALA A 22 58.12 22.19 -12.92
C ALA A 22 56.80 22.95 -12.76
N ALA A 23 56.69 24.19 -13.22
CA ALA A 23 55.46 24.96 -13.22
C ALA A 23 54.38 24.32 -14.12
N SER A 24 54.76 23.84 -15.33
CA SER A 24 53.87 23.13 -16.26
C SER A 24 53.35 21.81 -15.68
N GLU A 25 54.24 21.04 -15.00
CA GLU A 25 53.78 19.81 -14.30
C GLU A 25 52.83 20.10 -13.18
N LEU A 26 53.06 21.15 -12.38
CA LEU A 26 52.16 21.55 -11.29
C LEU A 26 50.77 21.97 -11.83
N GLU A 27 50.73 22.75 -12.91
CA GLU A 27 49.48 23.12 -13.57
C GLU A 27 48.71 21.91 -14.11
N ALA A 28 49.41 20.94 -14.71
CA ALA A 28 48.82 19.69 -15.20
C ALA A 28 48.23 18.84 -14.04
N ASP A 29 48.93 18.78 -12.91
CA ASP A 29 48.46 18.03 -11.73
C ASP A 29 47.28 18.74 -11.09
N LEU A 30 47.27 20.08 -11.02
CA LEU A 30 46.12 20.84 -10.53
C LEU A 30 44.86 20.64 -11.43
N ALA A 31 45.09 20.62 -12.76
CA ALA A 31 43.99 20.36 -13.69
C ALA A 31 43.42 18.91 -13.52
N ARG A 32 44.31 17.93 -13.33
CA ARG A 32 43.88 16.54 -13.01
C ARG A 32 43.11 16.44 -11.71
N LEU A 33 43.59 17.08 -10.66
CA LEU A 33 42.87 17.11 -9.36
C LEU A 33 41.48 17.71 -9.52
N SER A 34 41.36 18.86 -10.20
CA SER A 34 40.10 19.50 -10.49
C SER A 34 39.12 18.60 -11.25
N GLN A 35 39.62 17.87 -12.24
CA GLN A 35 38.82 16.92 -13.01
C GLN A 35 38.35 15.76 -12.14
N VAL A 36 39.25 15.15 -11.35
CA VAL A 36 38.89 14.03 -10.44
C VAL A 36 37.89 14.49 -9.36
N GLU A 37 38.04 15.70 -8.86
CA GLU A 37 37.07 16.28 -7.93
C GLU A 37 35.68 16.47 -8.56
N SER A 38 35.61 16.94 -9.81
CA SER A 38 34.35 17.06 -10.56
C SER A 38 33.70 15.70 -10.79
N GLU A 39 34.47 14.72 -11.24
CA GLU A 39 33.99 13.34 -11.44
C GLU A 39 33.49 12.71 -10.13
N ARG A 40 34.20 12.92 -9.02
CA ARG A 40 33.77 12.47 -7.69
C ARG A 40 32.42 13.09 -7.31
N ASP A 41 32.25 14.38 -7.51
CA ASP A 41 31.02 15.09 -7.15
C ASP A 41 29.82 14.63 -8.00
N GLU A 42 30.04 14.42 -9.31
CA GLU A 42 29.04 13.85 -10.21
C GLU A 42 28.63 12.41 -9.77
N HIS A 43 29.61 11.59 -9.37
CA HIS A 43 29.34 10.26 -8.86
C HIS A 43 28.60 10.28 -7.54
N LEU A 44 28.96 11.19 -6.63
CA LEU A 44 28.26 11.36 -5.35
C LEU A 44 26.80 11.78 -5.55
N ASP A 45 26.55 12.71 -6.47
CA ASP A 45 25.16 13.13 -6.76
C ASP A 45 24.35 12.01 -7.42
N THR A 46 24.98 11.24 -8.31
CA THR A 46 24.37 10.05 -8.90
C THR A 46 24.03 9.00 -7.83
N LEU A 47 24.96 8.73 -6.90
CA LEU A 47 24.73 7.80 -5.80
C LEU A 47 23.60 8.27 -4.88
N ARG A 48 23.54 9.55 -4.53
CA ARG A 48 22.45 10.12 -3.72
C ARG A 48 21.09 9.93 -4.41
N ARG A 49 21.05 10.17 -5.72
CA ARG A 49 19.82 9.99 -6.51
C ARG A 49 19.40 8.53 -6.55
N VAL A 50 20.33 7.61 -6.83
CA VAL A 50 20.06 6.17 -6.84
C VAL A 50 19.59 5.68 -5.47
N GLN A 51 20.19 6.17 -4.37
CA GLN A 51 19.76 5.85 -3.03
C GLN A 51 18.30 6.31 -2.77
N ALA A 52 17.98 7.55 -3.14
CA ALA A 52 16.62 8.07 -2.99
C ALA A 52 15.59 7.27 -3.82
N ASP A 53 15.94 6.93 -5.06
CA ASP A 53 15.10 6.11 -5.94
C ASP A 53 14.89 4.70 -5.36
N PHE A 54 15.95 4.10 -4.81
CA PHE A 54 15.87 2.79 -4.17
C PHE A 54 14.98 2.80 -2.93
N GLU A 55 15.09 3.83 -2.08
CA GLU A 55 14.21 3.99 -0.91
C GLU A 55 12.73 4.16 -1.32
N ASN A 56 12.46 4.95 -2.35
CA ASN A 56 11.13 5.12 -2.90
C ASN A 56 10.60 3.81 -3.50
N TYR A 57 11.43 3.08 -4.25
CA TYR A 57 11.10 1.76 -4.79
C TYR A 57 10.75 0.77 -3.67
N ARG A 58 11.59 0.69 -2.63
CA ARG A 58 11.36 -0.19 -1.47
C ARG A 58 10.02 0.11 -0.78
N LYS A 59 9.73 1.40 -0.54
CA LYS A 59 8.45 1.83 0.06
C LYS A 59 7.25 1.47 -0.82
N ARG A 60 7.40 1.57 -2.14
CA ARG A 60 6.37 1.19 -3.10
C ARG A 60 6.13 -0.31 -3.09
N VAL A 61 7.17 -1.12 -3.19
CA VAL A 61 7.07 -2.60 -3.19
C VAL A 61 6.38 -3.11 -1.93
N ILE A 62 6.75 -2.59 -0.76
CA ILE A 62 6.11 -2.99 0.51
C ILE A 62 4.62 -2.67 0.47
N ARG A 63 4.22 -1.49 -0.01
CA ARG A 63 2.79 -1.12 -0.14
C ARG A 63 2.05 -2.02 -1.13
N GLU A 64 2.65 -2.32 -2.27
CA GLU A 64 2.06 -3.20 -3.29
C GLU A 64 1.89 -4.62 -2.76
N GLN A 65 2.88 -5.17 -2.05
CA GLN A 65 2.80 -6.49 -1.42
C GLN A 65 1.70 -6.55 -0.36
N THR A 66 1.62 -5.54 0.51
CA THR A 66 0.57 -5.46 1.52
C THR A 66 -0.81 -5.40 0.86
N ALA A 67 -0.98 -4.56 -0.15
CA ALA A 67 -2.24 -4.44 -0.89
C ALA A 67 -2.63 -5.74 -1.61
N LEU A 68 -1.65 -6.53 -2.09
CA LEU A 68 -1.91 -7.83 -2.72
C LEU A 68 -2.46 -8.84 -1.71
N VAL A 69 -1.83 -8.92 -0.53
CA VAL A 69 -2.28 -9.80 0.57
C VAL A 69 -3.68 -9.39 1.04
N ASP A 70 -3.93 -8.09 1.19
CA ASP A 70 -5.24 -7.58 1.60
C ASP A 70 -6.34 -7.95 0.58
N ARG A 71 -6.09 -7.82 -0.72
CA ARG A 71 -7.02 -8.23 -1.78
C ARG A 71 -7.29 -9.73 -1.78
N ALA A 72 -6.25 -10.55 -1.59
CA ALA A 72 -6.43 -12.00 -1.51
C ALA A 72 -7.29 -12.40 -0.31
N THR A 73 -7.08 -11.76 0.84
CA THR A 73 -7.89 -11.97 2.04
C THR A 73 -9.33 -11.51 1.83
N GLU A 74 -9.55 -10.35 1.17
CA GLU A 74 -10.86 -9.81 0.83
C GLU A 74 -11.69 -10.83 0.04
N GLY A 75 -11.13 -11.38 -1.05
CA GLY A 75 -11.82 -12.37 -1.87
C GLY A 75 -12.17 -13.66 -1.13
N LEU A 76 -11.33 -14.12 -0.19
CA LEU A 76 -11.64 -15.27 0.63
C LEU A 76 -12.78 -14.97 1.62
N VAL A 77 -12.72 -13.83 2.29
CA VAL A 77 -13.76 -13.42 3.24
C VAL A 77 -15.10 -13.25 2.54
N GLU A 78 -15.15 -12.62 1.36
CA GLU A 78 -16.39 -12.49 0.58
C GLU A 78 -17.06 -13.84 0.30
N GLN A 79 -16.25 -14.88 -0.01
CA GLN A 79 -16.77 -16.24 -0.22
C GLN A 79 -17.28 -16.90 1.07
N LEU A 80 -16.82 -16.46 2.24
CA LEU A 80 -17.31 -16.95 3.54
C LEU A 80 -18.58 -16.24 4.02
N LEU A 81 -18.90 -15.03 3.53
CA LEU A 81 -20.10 -14.31 3.96
C LEU A 81 -21.41 -15.10 3.77
N PRO A 82 -21.64 -15.85 2.68
CA PRO A 82 -22.84 -16.69 2.55
C PRO A 82 -22.95 -17.78 3.62
N VAL A 83 -21.81 -18.27 4.13
CA VAL A 83 -21.80 -19.25 5.23
C VAL A 83 -22.27 -18.59 6.52
N LEU A 84 -21.82 -17.38 6.82
CA LEU A 84 -22.32 -16.61 7.96
C LEU A 84 -23.83 -16.35 7.85
N ASP A 85 -24.31 -15.93 6.67
CA ASP A 85 -25.75 -15.73 6.42
C ASP A 85 -26.56 -17.01 6.70
N SER A 86 -26.00 -18.17 6.31
CA SER A 86 -26.66 -19.48 6.56
C SER A 86 -26.73 -19.81 8.05
N PHE A 87 -25.69 -19.48 8.83
CA PHE A 87 -25.70 -19.65 10.28
C PHE A 87 -26.73 -18.71 10.93
N GLU A 88 -26.77 -17.42 10.53
CA GLU A 88 -27.75 -16.46 11.05
C GLU A 88 -29.19 -16.93 10.75
N LEU A 89 -29.44 -17.43 9.54
CA LEU A 89 -30.74 -17.97 9.17
C LEU A 89 -31.09 -19.24 9.97
N ALA A 90 -30.13 -20.14 10.19
CA ALA A 90 -30.36 -21.34 11.00
C ALA A 90 -30.70 -20.98 12.44
N LEU A 91 -29.99 -20.03 13.05
CA LEU A 91 -30.27 -19.57 14.41
C LEU A 91 -31.68 -18.95 14.52
N LYS A 92 -32.08 -18.10 13.57
CA LYS A 92 -33.45 -17.53 13.51
C LYS A 92 -34.54 -18.63 13.41
N ASN A 93 -34.27 -19.68 12.63
CA ASN A 93 -35.22 -20.78 12.47
C ASN A 93 -35.32 -21.63 13.75
N PHE A 94 -34.24 -21.85 14.50
CA PHE A 94 -34.28 -22.52 15.80
C PHE A 94 -35.09 -21.72 16.83
N ASP A 95 -34.98 -20.39 16.87
CA ASP A 95 -35.79 -19.56 17.75
C ASP A 95 -37.30 -19.67 17.46
N ALA A 96 -37.65 -19.93 16.19
CA ALA A 96 -39.06 -20.11 15.77
C ALA A 96 -39.61 -21.50 16.03
N ALA A 97 -38.75 -22.55 16.06
CA ALA A 97 -39.18 -23.96 16.10
C ALA A 97 -39.54 -24.46 17.52
N GLY A 98 -38.87 -23.98 18.57
CA GLY A 98 -39.08 -24.40 19.99
C GLY A 98 -38.82 -25.90 20.23
N GLY A 99 -38.48 -26.26 21.48
CA GLY A 99 -38.29 -27.63 21.91
C GLY A 99 -36.92 -27.87 22.57
N GLU A 100 -36.84 -28.77 23.59
CA GLU A 100 -35.60 -29.00 24.35
C GLU A 100 -34.46 -29.60 23.51
N ASP A 101 -34.72 -30.50 22.59
CA ASP A 101 -33.70 -31.04 21.68
C ASP A 101 -33.19 -30.00 20.69
N THR A 102 -34.07 -29.10 20.23
CA THR A 102 -33.76 -27.99 19.36
C THR A 102 -32.83 -26.97 20.07
N GLU A 103 -33.04 -26.72 21.36
CA GLU A 103 -32.24 -25.79 22.15
C GLU A 103 -30.78 -26.23 22.31
N ASN A 104 -30.51 -27.53 22.48
CA ASN A 104 -29.15 -28.04 22.56
C ASN A 104 -28.39 -27.92 21.22
N VAL A 105 -29.09 -28.20 20.11
CA VAL A 105 -28.52 -28.02 18.76
C VAL A 105 -28.27 -26.51 18.49
N ARG A 106 -29.22 -25.65 18.86
CA ARG A 106 -29.08 -24.20 18.73
C ARG A 106 -27.84 -23.66 19.44
N LYS A 107 -27.62 -24.08 20.70
CA LYS A 107 -26.42 -23.69 21.48
C LYS A 107 -25.13 -24.14 20.80
N GLY A 108 -25.12 -25.34 20.25
CA GLY A 108 -23.97 -25.87 19.50
C GLY A 108 -23.66 -25.03 18.25
N VAL A 109 -24.68 -24.68 17.48
CA VAL A 109 -24.53 -23.82 16.28
C VAL A 109 -24.09 -22.41 16.64
N GLU A 110 -24.67 -21.83 17.72
CA GLU A 110 -24.31 -20.52 18.22
C GLU A 110 -22.84 -20.43 18.64
N LEU A 111 -22.33 -21.49 19.28
CA LEU A 111 -20.92 -21.58 19.69
C LEU A 111 -19.97 -21.62 18.49
N VAL A 112 -20.30 -22.41 17.46
CA VAL A 112 -19.52 -22.47 16.21
C VAL A 112 -19.56 -21.14 15.48
N TYR A 113 -20.72 -20.49 15.42
CA TYR A 113 -20.88 -19.16 14.82
C TYR A 113 -20.03 -18.11 15.53
N ALA A 114 -20.07 -18.08 16.87
CA ALA A 114 -19.26 -17.16 17.67
C ALA A 114 -17.76 -17.39 17.49
N GLU A 115 -17.32 -18.66 17.41
CA GLU A 115 -15.92 -19.00 17.13
C GLU A 115 -15.49 -18.51 15.74
N LEU A 116 -16.31 -18.73 14.71
CA LEU A 116 -16.05 -18.27 13.35
C LEU A 116 -15.95 -16.74 13.29
N LEU A 117 -16.87 -16.02 13.93
CA LEU A 117 -16.80 -14.55 14.05
C LEU A 117 -15.51 -14.11 14.72
N GLY A 118 -15.11 -14.74 15.82
CA GLY A 118 -13.87 -14.43 16.54
C GLY A 118 -12.61 -14.64 15.70
N VAL A 119 -12.60 -15.63 14.79
CA VAL A 119 -11.50 -15.82 13.83
C VAL A 119 -11.49 -14.71 12.77
N LEU A 120 -12.65 -14.35 12.24
CA LEU A 120 -12.78 -13.28 11.26
C LEU A 120 -12.42 -11.90 11.83
N GLU A 121 -12.80 -11.62 13.08
CA GLU A 121 -12.41 -10.41 13.79
C GLU A 121 -10.89 -10.29 13.95
N LYS A 122 -10.20 -11.38 14.29
CA LYS A 122 -8.73 -11.41 14.34
C LYS A 122 -8.09 -11.17 12.98
N ALA A 123 -8.75 -11.52 11.88
CA ALA A 123 -8.33 -11.21 10.53
C ALA A 123 -8.64 -9.75 10.12
N GLY A 124 -9.35 -8.99 10.95
CA GLY A 124 -9.71 -7.59 10.73
C GLY A 124 -11.09 -7.39 10.10
N VAL A 125 -11.93 -8.43 10.08
CA VAL A 125 -13.35 -8.32 9.68
C VAL A 125 -14.13 -7.74 10.85
N SER A 126 -15.01 -6.78 10.57
CA SER A 126 -15.92 -6.19 11.57
C SER A 126 -17.33 -6.15 11.01
N ARG A 127 -18.31 -6.42 11.89
CA ARG A 127 -19.73 -6.31 11.57
C ARG A 127 -20.14 -4.85 11.47
N VAL A 128 -20.97 -4.52 10.51
CA VAL A 128 -21.62 -3.20 10.40
C VAL A 128 -22.79 -3.17 11.39
N GLU A 129 -22.66 -2.36 12.43
CA GLU A 129 -23.75 -2.12 13.39
C GLU A 129 -24.70 -1.08 12.78
N ALA A 130 -25.85 -1.53 12.30
CA ALA A 130 -26.79 -0.69 11.59
C ALA A 130 -28.09 -0.41 12.40
N GLU A 131 -28.56 -1.36 13.19
CA GLU A 131 -29.83 -1.28 13.88
C GLU A 131 -29.91 -0.07 14.84
N GLY A 132 -30.96 0.73 14.71
CA GLY A 132 -31.17 1.93 15.52
C GLY A 132 -30.26 3.12 15.18
N LYS A 133 -29.37 2.99 14.16
CA LYS A 133 -28.47 4.07 13.73
C LYS A 133 -29.06 4.87 12.55
N PRO A 134 -28.60 6.13 12.37
CA PRO A 134 -28.92 6.88 11.15
C PRO A 134 -28.47 6.12 9.90
N PHE A 135 -29.23 6.21 8.83
CA PHE A 135 -28.88 5.60 7.56
C PHE A 135 -27.63 6.26 6.95
N ASP A 136 -26.62 5.45 6.64
CA ASP A 136 -25.38 5.87 5.95
C ASP A 136 -25.24 5.10 4.64
N PRO A 137 -25.33 5.76 3.45
CA PRO A 137 -25.22 5.11 2.15
C PRO A 137 -23.85 4.41 1.90
N ASN A 138 -22.80 4.75 2.65
CA ASN A 138 -21.50 4.15 2.48
C ASN A 138 -21.43 2.71 3.02
N VAL A 139 -22.24 2.38 4.03
CA VAL A 139 -22.20 1.11 4.75
C VAL A 139 -23.56 0.40 4.81
N HIS A 140 -24.64 1.07 4.41
CA HIS A 140 -26.01 0.54 4.42
C HIS A 140 -26.62 0.56 3.02
N GLU A 141 -27.42 -0.46 2.73
CA GLU A 141 -28.26 -0.56 1.53
C GLU A 141 -29.74 -0.64 1.96
N ALA A 142 -30.51 0.42 1.73
CA ALA A 142 -31.93 0.45 2.04
C ALA A 142 -32.72 -0.33 0.99
N VAL A 143 -33.30 -1.48 1.39
CA VAL A 143 -34.13 -2.33 0.52
C VAL A 143 -35.62 -2.18 0.79
N MET A 144 -35.98 -1.67 1.97
CA MET A 144 -37.34 -1.36 2.36
C MET A 144 -37.40 -0.02 3.08
N GLN A 145 -38.47 0.72 2.82
CA GLN A 145 -38.71 2.02 3.45
C GLN A 145 -40.12 2.04 4.02
N ASP A 146 -40.20 2.33 5.31
CA ASP A 146 -41.47 2.56 5.99
C ASP A 146 -41.78 4.08 6.02
N GLU A 147 -43.08 4.46 6.02
CA GLU A 147 -43.51 5.86 6.09
C GLU A 147 -43.16 6.45 7.45
N GLY A 148 -42.60 7.64 7.47
CA GLY A 148 -42.28 8.41 8.67
C GLY A 148 -41.93 9.85 8.31
N ASP A 149 -41.97 10.76 9.29
CA ASP A 149 -41.74 12.22 9.11
C ASP A 149 -40.35 12.66 9.64
N SER A 150 -39.39 11.74 9.85
CA SER A 150 -38.11 12.03 10.48
C SER A 150 -36.92 11.68 9.57
N GLU A 151 -35.70 12.04 9.99
CA GLU A 151 -34.45 11.57 9.29
C GLU A 151 -34.44 10.04 9.19
N PRO A 152 -33.91 9.48 8.07
CA PRO A 152 -33.96 8.05 7.86
C PRO A 152 -33.10 7.30 8.90
N VAL A 153 -33.78 6.47 9.71
CA VAL A 153 -33.16 5.62 10.74
C VAL A 153 -33.35 4.16 10.35
N VAL A 154 -32.35 3.33 10.59
CA VAL A 154 -32.42 1.88 10.38
C VAL A 154 -33.32 1.26 11.44
N THR A 155 -34.44 0.66 11.01
CA THR A 155 -35.42 0.01 11.91
C THR A 155 -35.17 -1.51 12.02
N ASP A 156 -34.60 -2.14 10.99
CA ASP A 156 -34.34 -3.58 10.99
C ASP A 156 -33.16 -3.90 10.07
N VAL A 157 -32.40 -4.97 10.39
CA VAL A 157 -31.30 -5.48 9.59
C VAL A 157 -31.72 -6.81 8.94
N LEU A 158 -32.01 -6.75 7.65
CA LEU A 158 -32.41 -7.92 6.88
C LEU A 158 -31.24 -8.82 6.54
N ARG A 159 -30.05 -8.24 6.32
CA ARG A 159 -28.81 -8.93 6.06
C ARG A 159 -27.63 -8.15 6.66
N THR A 160 -26.82 -8.84 7.43
CA THR A 160 -25.67 -8.23 8.12
C THR A 160 -24.60 -7.75 7.12
N GLY A 161 -24.12 -6.52 7.30
CA GLY A 161 -22.99 -5.96 6.57
C GLY A 161 -21.66 -6.29 7.24
N TYR A 162 -20.58 -6.29 6.46
CA TYR A 162 -19.23 -6.55 6.95
C TYR A 162 -18.19 -5.61 6.31
N THR A 163 -17.22 -5.22 7.12
CA THR A 163 -16.02 -4.48 6.68
C THR A 163 -14.77 -5.29 6.94
N LEU A 164 -13.71 -5.09 6.14
CA LEU A 164 -12.37 -5.64 6.36
C LEU A 164 -11.38 -4.49 6.47
N LYS A 165 -10.75 -4.36 7.64
CA LYS A 165 -9.77 -3.27 7.92
C LYS A 165 -10.30 -1.88 7.54
N GLY A 166 -11.59 -1.62 7.78
CA GLY A 166 -12.26 -0.36 7.46
C GLY A 166 -12.79 -0.22 6.03
N ARG A 167 -12.54 -1.19 5.14
CA ARG A 167 -13.12 -1.23 3.80
C ARG A 167 -14.39 -2.06 3.81
N VAL A 168 -15.47 -1.55 3.21
CA VAL A 168 -16.74 -2.27 3.09
C VAL A 168 -16.59 -3.43 2.11
N LEU A 169 -16.81 -4.65 2.58
CA LEU A 169 -16.92 -5.87 1.76
C LEU A 169 -18.33 -6.02 1.22
N ARG A 170 -19.30 -5.79 2.11
CA ARG A 170 -20.72 -5.89 1.81
C ARG A 170 -21.49 -4.92 2.72
N PRO A 171 -22.32 -4.01 2.19
CA PRO A 171 -23.17 -3.18 2.98
C PRO A 171 -24.22 -4.00 3.75
N ALA A 172 -24.71 -3.46 4.85
CA ALA A 172 -25.86 -4.05 5.55
C ALA A 172 -27.14 -3.74 4.77
N MET A 173 -27.93 -4.77 4.44
CA MET A 173 -29.25 -4.58 3.86
C MET A 173 -30.24 -4.27 4.98
N VAL A 174 -30.83 -3.10 4.91
CA VAL A 174 -31.61 -2.55 6.02
C VAL A 174 -33.00 -2.09 5.57
N ARG A 175 -33.93 -2.06 6.55
CA ARG A 175 -35.16 -1.34 6.47
C ARG A 175 -34.98 0.01 7.15
N VAL A 176 -35.49 1.07 6.55
CA VAL A 176 -35.41 2.42 7.09
C VAL A 176 -36.80 3.00 7.28
N SER A 177 -37.00 3.74 8.37
CA SER A 177 -38.16 4.63 8.53
C SER A 177 -37.75 6.03 8.16
N ARG A 178 -38.59 6.72 7.42
CA ARG A 178 -38.36 8.11 7.02
C ARG A 178 -39.56 8.96 7.44
#